data_d39066dce776e76a309aacfc045c995f
#
_entry.id   d39066dce776e76a309aacfc045c995f
#
_cell.length_a   1.000
_cell.length_b   1.000
_cell.length_c   1.000
_cell.angle_alpha   90.00
_cell.angle_beta   90.00
_cell.angle_gamma   90.00
#
_symmetry.space_group_name_H-M   'P 1'
#
loop_
_entity.id
_entity.type
_entity.pdbx_description
1 polymer ?
#
loop_
_entity_poly.entity_id
_entity_poly.type
_entity_poly.pdbx_seq_one_letter_code
_entity_poly.pdbx_strand_id
1 'polypeptide(L)'
;MDGGRVLHALLAARLGGARATHVAASVGRASAVALGFLGLFGNPLLIFIAIFVYIAATGEARMTAFNEAAGALSVDDAMETRFNTIPVEANLAAAIETLLSTAQQEFPVIDAFGKPVGLLVKEDILSALKDHEREAAIATLMRAPVVTVRSMTPLKAVLDRLQQPRASALAVTDSNGILVGLLTRQSLANMMIIKTVRPDWRFDRG
;
A
#
# COMPACT_ATOMS: atom_id res chain seq x y z
N MET A 1 7.83 -9.89 24.52
CA MET A 1 6.44 -9.91 25.05
C MET A 1 5.78 -11.20 24.57
N ASP A 2 5.99 -12.30 25.30
CA ASP A 2 5.66 -13.63 24.79
C ASP A 2 4.24 -14.12 25.17
N GLY A 3 3.65 -13.58 26.26
CA GLY A 3 2.32 -13.98 26.71
C GLY A 3 1.19 -13.74 25.68
N GLY A 4 1.24 -12.65 24.93
CA GLY A 4 0.28 -12.36 23.87
C GLY A 4 0.39 -13.32 22.68
N ARG A 5 1.61 -13.72 22.33
CA ARG A 5 1.88 -14.69 21.25
C ARG A 5 1.42 -16.10 21.61
N VAL A 6 1.63 -16.50 22.87
CA VAL A 6 1.15 -17.79 23.38
C VAL A 6 -0.39 -17.83 23.41
N LEU A 7 -1.03 -16.77 23.91
CA LEU A 7 -2.50 -16.67 23.90
C LEU A 7 -3.06 -16.69 22.47
N HIS A 8 -2.43 -15.94 21.56
CA HIS A 8 -2.81 -15.94 20.14
C HIS A 8 -2.66 -17.33 19.50
N ALA A 9 -1.55 -18.03 19.76
CA ALA A 9 -1.32 -19.37 19.22
C ALA A 9 -2.35 -20.40 19.75
N LEU A 10 -2.70 -20.34 21.02
CA LEU A 10 -3.73 -21.20 21.63
C LEU A 10 -5.13 -20.90 21.07
N LEU A 11 -5.48 -19.64 20.88
CA LEU A 11 -6.76 -19.22 20.30
C LEU A 11 -6.83 -19.52 18.80
N ALA A 12 -5.75 -19.36 18.05
CA ALA A 12 -5.67 -19.66 16.62
C ALA A 12 -5.92 -21.15 16.33
N ALA A 13 -5.42 -22.03 17.20
CA ALA A 13 -5.63 -23.48 17.08
C ALA A 13 -7.09 -23.91 17.23
N ARG A 14 -7.93 -23.12 17.95
CA ARG A 14 -9.34 -23.46 18.22
C ARG A 14 -10.36 -22.62 17.46
N LEU A 15 -10.08 -21.39 17.11
CA LEU A 15 -11.06 -20.41 16.60
C LEU A 15 -10.79 -19.95 15.14
N GLY A 16 -9.66 -20.36 14.56
CA GLY A 16 -9.18 -19.82 13.28
C GLY A 16 -8.47 -18.48 13.44
N GLY A 17 -7.50 -18.18 12.55
CA GLY A 17 -6.55 -17.06 12.73
C GLY A 17 -7.19 -15.69 12.97
N ALA A 18 -8.20 -15.33 12.17
CA ALA A 18 -8.84 -14.01 12.25
C ALA A 18 -9.69 -13.81 13.52
N ARG A 19 -10.47 -14.82 13.90
CA ARG A 19 -11.27 -14.76 15.14
C ARG A 19 -10.38 -14.74 16.37
N ALA A 20 -9.26 -15.48 16.34
CA ALA A 20 -8.28 -15.47 17.40
C ALA A 20 -7.66 -14.09 17.63
N THR A 21 -7.33 -13.37 16.55
CA THR A 21 -6.78 -12.00 16.62
C THR A 21 -7.82 -11.02 17.18
N HIS A 22 -9.07 -11.11 16.75
CA HIS A 22 -10.15 -10.27 17.28
C HIS A 22 -10.39 -10.49 18.78
N VAL A 23 -10.39 -11.75 19.23
CA VAL A 23 -10.54 -12.09 20.66
C VAL A 23 -9.33 -11.63 21.45
N ALA A 24 -8.10 -11.88 20.97
CA ALA A 24 -6.87 -11.43 21.61
C ALA A 24 -6.81 -9.89 21.72
N ALA A 25 -7.19 -9.16 20.68
CA ALA A 25 -7.26 -7.69 20.70
C ALA A 25 -8.34 -7.17 21.67
N SER A 26 -9.47 -7.87 21.79
CA SER A 26 -10.53 -7.52 22.75
C SER A 26 -10.06 -7.73 24.20
N VAL A 27 -9.41 -8.85 24.47
CA VAL A 27 -8.80 -9.13 25.78
C VAL A 27 -7.70 -8.11 26.09
N GLY A 28 -6.84 -7.79 25.11
CA GLY A 28 -5.80 -6.76 25.26
C GLY A 28 -6.39 -5.38 25.61
N ARG A 29 -7.47 -4.96 24.94
CA ARG A 29 -8.16 -3.70 25.26
C ARG A 29 -8.81 -3.72 26.63
N ALA A 30 -9.47 -4.80 27.01
CA ALA A 30 -10.06 -4.94 28.35
C ALA A 30 -8.98 -4.89 29.45
N SER A 31 -7.86 -5.57 29.23
CA SER A 31 -6.70 -5.53 30.13
C SER A 31 -6.10 -4.13 30.22
N ALA A 32 -5.98 -3.42 29.11
CA ALA A 32 -5.50 -2.03 29.07
C ALA A 32 -6.40 -1.08 29.87
N VAL A 33 -7.72 -1.21 29.73
CA VAL A 33 -8.69 -0.41 30.49
C VAL A 33 -8.59 -0.72 32.00
N ALA A 34 -8.50 -2.00 32.37
CA ALA A 34 -8.31 -2.41 33.77
C ALA A 34 -7.01 -1.87 34.37
N LEU A 35 -5.89 -1.95 33.63
CA LEU A 35 -4.60 -1.39 34.05
C LEU A 35 -4.66 0.14 34.18
N GLY A 36 -5.33 0.81 33.25
CA GLY A 36 -5.53 2.27 33.31
C GLY A 36 -6.31 2.69 34.55
N PHE A 37 -7.38 1.95 34.88
CA PHE A 37 -8.18 2.18 36.07
C PHE A 37 -7.37 1.97 37.36
N LEU A 38 -6.63 0.87 37.45
CA LEU A 38 -5.73 0.62 38.59
C LEU A 38 -4.64 1.69 38.71
N GLY A 39 -4.19 2.24 37.59
CA GLY A 39 -3.19 3.32 37.54
C GLY A 39 -3.66 4.62 38.16
N LEU A 40 -4.98 4.92 38.05
CA LEU A 40 -5.58 6.12 38.64
C LEU A 40 -5.52 6.15 40.18
N PHE A 41 -5.59 4.98 40.82
CA PHE A 41 -5.66 4.85 42.27
C PHE A 41 -4.37 4.38 42.92
N GLY A 42 -3.39 3.90 42.13
CA GLY A 42 -2.20 3.29 42.68
C GLY A 42 -0.89 3.88 42.12
N ASN A 43 -0.57 3.54 40.91
CA ASN A 43 0.71 3.89 40.30
C ASN A 43 0.52 4.49 38.88
N PRO A 44 0.88 5.79 38.70
CA PRO A 44 0.73 6.47 37.40
C PRO A 44 1.46 5.77 36.23
N LEU A 45 2.49 4.98 36.50
CA LEU A 45 3.22 4.20 35.51
C LEU A 45 2.30 3.19 34.79
N LEU A 46 1.29 2.66 35.50
CA LEU A 46 0.32 1.72 34.92
C LEU A 46 -0.54 2.39 33.82
N ILE A 47 -0.75 3.70 33.89
CA ILE A 47 -1.47 4.47 32.87
C ILE A 47 -0.68 4.46 31.56
N PHE A 48 0.63 4.69 31.61
CA PHE A 48 1.50 4.63 30.43
C PHE A 48 1.50 3.24 29.80
N ILE A 49 1.60 2.21 30.65
CA ILE A 49 1.54 0.80 30.20
C ILE A 49 0.18 0.52 29.56
N ALA A 50 -0.93 0.99 30.15
CA ALA A 50 -2.28 0.83 29.62
C ALA A 50 -2.43 1.46 28.25
N ILE A 51 -1.97 2.69 28.05
CA ILE A 51 -1.99 3.39 26.77
C ILE A 51 -1.18 2.60 25.73
N PHE A 52 0.01 2.15 26.07
CA PHE A 52 0.86 1.37 25.16
C PHE A 52 0.22 0.05 24.75
N VAL A 53 -0.36 -0.70 25.70
CA VAL A 53 -1.07 -1.95 25.45
C VAL A 53 -2.31 -1.72 24.58
N TYR A 54 -3.05 -0.63 24.83
CA TYR A 54 -4.23 -0.28 24.04
C TYR A 54 -3.89 0.02 22.58
N ILE A 55 -2.84 0.82 22.35
CA ILE A 55 -2.36 1.15 20.99
C ILE A 55 -1.89 -0.11 20.27
N ALA A 56 -1.11 -0.96 20.93
CA ALA A 56 -0.61 -2.20 20.36
C ALA A 56 -1.75 -3.16 19.98
N ALA A 57 -2.72 -3.37 20.87
CA ALA A 57 -3.87 -4.23 20.61
C ALA A 57 -4.76 -3.74 19.46
N THR A 58 -4.89 -2.41 19.32
CA THR A 58 -5.70 -1.81 18.24
C THR A 58 -4.98 -1.89 16.89
N GLY A 59 -3.66 -1.72 16.85
CA GLY A 59 -2.85 -1.80 15.64
C GLY A 59 -2.89 -3.20 15.01
N GLU A 60 -2.76 -4.24 15.82
CA GLU A 60 -2.78 -5.63 15.34
C GLU A 60 -4.13 -6.04 14.75
N ALA A 61 -5.23 -5.61 15.37
CA ALA A 61 -6.58 -5.87 14.86
C ALA A 61 -6.83 -5.21 13.49
N ARG A 62 -6.34 -3.97 13.30
CA ARG A 62 -6.47 -3.26 12.02
C ARG A 62 -5.69 -3.94 10.90
N MET A 63 -4.46 -4.39 11.18
CA MET A 63 -3.63 -5.08 10.19
C MET A 63 -4.25 -6.41 9.75
N THR A 64 -4.83 -7.16 10.68
CA THR A 64 -5.51 -8.42 10.36
C THR A 64 -6.75 -8.19 9.49
N ALA A 65 -7.60 -7.22 9.83
CA ALA A 65 -8.77 -6.87 9.02
C ALA A 65 -8.37 -6.39 7.61
N PHE A 66 -7.28 -5.62 7.51
CA PHE A 66 -6.71 -5.20 6.23
C PHE A 66 -6.28 -6.41 5.38
N ASN A 67 -5.52 -7.34 5.96
CA ASN A 67 -5.03 -8.54 5.25
C ASN A 67 -6.17 -9.47 4.81
N GLU A 68 -7.24 -9.56 5.58
CA GLU A 68 -8.43 -10.33 5.21
C GLU A 68 -9.19 -9.69 4.05
N ALA A 69 -9.44 -8.39 4.13
CA ALA A 69 -10.08 -7.64 3.06
C ALA A 69 -9.26 -7.70 1.75
N ALA A 70 -7.94 -7.58 1.86
CA ALA A 70 -7.03 -7.69 0.71
C ALA A 70 -6.95 -9.11 0.13
N GLY A 71 -7.24 -10.15 0.93
CA GLY A 71 -7.21 -11.55 0.48
C GLY A 71 -8.33 -11.92 -0.50
N ALA A 72 -9.43 -11.18 -0.50
CA ALA A 72 -10.57 -11.38 -1.40
C ALA A 72 -10.50 -10.53 -2.68
N LEU A 73 -9.47 -9.68 -2.83
CA LEU A 73 -9.31 -8.70 -3.91
C LEU A 73 -8.12 -9.06 -4.79
N SER A 74 -8.21 -8.67 -6.06
CA SER A 74 -7.14 -8.72 -7.03
C SER A 74 -6.52 -7.33 -7.25
N VAL A 75 -5.38 -7.28 -7.92
CA VAL A 75 -4.70 -6.02 -8.26
C VAL A 75 -5.59 -5.12 -9.11
N ASP A 76 -6.40 -5.72 -9.99
CA ASP A 76 -7.32 -4.98 -10.85
C ASP A 76 -8.45 -4.26 -10.10
N ASP A 77 -8.84 -4.72 -8.94
CA ASP A 77 -9.80 -4.02 -8.08
C ASP A 77 -9.25 -2.71 -7.52
N ALA A 78 -7.93 -2.59 -7.39
CA ALA A 78 -7.25 -1.47 -6.75
C ALA A 78 -6.41 -0.60 -7.70
N MET A 79 -6.10 -1.08 -8.92
CA MET A 79 -5.29 -0.32 -9.87
C MET A 79 -6.03 0.88 -10.45
N GLU A 80 -5.30 1.90 -10.86
CA GLU A 80 -5.77 2.99 -11.69
C GLU A 80 -5.65 2.58 -13.17
N THR A 81 -6.71 2.81 -13.96
CA THR A 81 -6.73 2.54 -15.41
C THR A 81 -6.64 3.81 -16.25
N ARG A 82 -6.81 4.98 -15.61
CA ARG A 82 -6.67 6.29 -16.24
C ARG A 82 -5.44 6.98 -15.68
N PHE A 83 -4.36 6.92 -16.39
CA PHE A 83 -3.08 7.53 -16.02
C PHE A 83 -2.31 7.92 -17.28
N ASN A 84 -1.37 8.86 -17.12
CA ASN A 84 -0.46 9.25 -18.18
C ASN A 84 0.83 8.45 -18.08
N THR A 85 1.40 8.15 -19.23
CA THR A 85 2.70 7.48 -19.38
C THR A 85 3.70 8.42 -20.01
N ILE A 86 4.99 8.13 -19.85
CA ILE A 86 6.08 8.88 -20.52
C ILE A 86 6.83 7.88 -21.41
N PRO A 87 6.99 8.16 -22.71
CA PRO A 87 7.84 7.35 -23.57
C PRO A 87 9.29 7.36 -23.09
N VAL A 88 10.00 6.23 -23.20
CA VAL A 88 11.41 6.12 -22.77
C VAL A 88 12.33 7.03 -23.59
N GLU A 89 11.96 7.35 -24.83
CA GLU A 89 12.69 8.25 -25.74
C GLU A 89 12.43 9.75 -25.43
N ALA A 90 11.48 10.06 -24.54
CA ALA A 90 11.17 11.43 -24.17
C ALA A 90 12.34 12.08 -23.39
N ASN A 91 12.27 13.40 -23.26
CA ASN A 91 13.20 14.20 -22.47
C ASN A 91 12.51 14.79 -21.22
N LEU A 92 13.31 15.43 -20.37
CA LEU A 92 12.85 16.05 -19.13
C LEU A 92 11.77 17.12 -19.38
N ALA A 93 11.85 17.88 -20.50
CA ALA A 93 10.83 18.89 -20.83
C ALA A 93 9.46 18.27 -21.02
N ALA A 94 9.35 17.16 -21.76
CA ALA A 94 8.09 16.44 -21.95
C ALA A 94 7.54 15.86 -20.63
N ALA A 95 8.41 15.39 -19.75
CA ALA A 95 8.00 14.91 -18.42
C ALA A 95 7.43 16.03 -17.55
N ILE A 96 8.01 17.22 -17.61
CA ILE A 96 7.51 18.41 -16.89
C ILE A 96 6.13 18.83 -17.43
N GLU A 97 5.95 18.87 -18.74
CA GLU A 97 4.65 19.18 -19.36
C GLU A 97 3.58 18.18 -18.92
N THR A 98 3.93 16.89 -18.91
CA THR A 98 3.03 15.84 -18.42
C THR A 98 2.71 16.04 -16.93
N LEU A 99 3.70 16.33 -16.09
CA LEU A 99 3.51 16.59 -14.66
C LEU A 99 2.57 17.79 -14.42
N LEU A 100 2.69 18.86 -15.20
CA LEU A 100 1.87 20.07 -15.05
C LEU A 100 0.43 19.88 -15.55
N SER A 101 0.21 18.93 -16.44
CA SER A 101 -1.11 18.66 -17.04
C SER A 101 -2.00 17.77 -16.16
N THR A 102 -1.48 17.16 -15.08
CA THR A 102 -2.19 16.19 -14.26
C THR A 102 -1.90 16.33 -12.78
N ALA A 103 -2.69 15.67 -11.92
CA ALA A 103 -2.41 15.53 -10.49
C ALA A 103 -1.61 14.25 -10.16
N GLN A 104 -1.17 13.51 -11.18
CA GLN A 104 -0.44 12.25 -11.04
C GLN A 104 0.95 12.49 -10.43
N GLN A 105 1.41 11.55 -9.62
CA GLN A 105 2.72 11.64 -8.93
C GLN A 105 3.72 10.61 -9.46
N GLU A 106 3.22 9.49 -9.98
CA GLU A 106 3.99 8.37 -10.48
C GLU A 106 3.68 8.14 -11.96
N PHE A 107 4.68 8.23 -12.81
CA PHE A 107 4.56 8.10 -14.26
C PHE A 107 5.27 6.83 -14.74
N PRO A 108 4.54 5.81 -15.20
CA PRO A 108 5.16 4.67 -15.85
C PRO A 108 5.87 5.13 -17.13
N VAL A 109 7.11 4.70 -17.28
CA VAL A 109 7.88 4.89 -18.51
C VAL A 109 7.71 3.65 -19.36
N ILE A 110 7.29 3.84 -20.62
CA ILE A 110 6.98 2.75 -21.55
C ILE A 110 7.89 2.78 -22.78
N ASP A 111 8.14 1.60 -23.34
CA ASP A 111 8.79 1.46 -24.64
C ASP A 111 7.81 1.68 -25.81
N ALA A 112 8.30 1.58 -27.05
CA ALA A 112 7.51 1.70 -28.26
C ALA A 112 6.42 0.63 -28.40
N PHE A 113 6.49 -0.47 -27.62
CA PHE A 113 5.51 -1.55 -27.62
C PHE A 113 4.48 -1.42 -26.50
N GLY A 114 4.54 -0.36 -25.68
CA GLY A 114 3.66 -0.15 -24.53
C GLY A 114 4.03 -0.96 -23.29
N LYS A 115 5.24 -1.53 -23.25
CA LYS A 115 5.71 -2.27 -22.08
C LYS A 115 6.37 -1.33 -21.08
N PRO A 116 6.11 -1.48 -19.78
CA PRO A 116 6.71 -0.66 -18.75
C PRO A 116 8.19 -1.04 -18.58
N VAL A 117 9.09 -0.07 -18.78
CA VAL A 117 10.55 -0.22 -18.66
C VAL A 117 11.10 0.49 -17.43
N GLY A 118 10.38 1.49 -16.92
CA GLY A 118 10.79 2.28 -15.75
C GLY A 118 9.61 2.97 -15.08
N LEU A 119 9.92 3.66 -14.01
CA LEU A 119 8.99 4.54 -13.28
C LEU A 119 9.69 5.87 -13.04
N LEU A 120 9.03 6.96 -13.38
CA LEU A 120 9.47 8.30 -13.05
C LEU A 120 8.51 8.89 -12.03
N VAL A 121 9.00 9.36 -10.90
CA VAL A 121 8.17 9.99 -9.88
C VAL A 121 8.39 11.50 -9.87
N LYS A 122 7.39 12.24 -9.37
CA LYS A 122 7.44 13.70 -9.30
C LYS A 122 8.71 14.21 -8.64
N GLU A 123 9.16 13.57 -7.56
CA GLU A 123 10.37 13.95 -6.83
C GLU A 123 11.62 13.84 -7.71
N ASP A 124 11.71 12.82 -8.56
CA ASP A 124 12.84 12.62 -9.48
C ASP A 124 12.83 13.70 -10.57
N ILE A 125 11.64 14.06 -11.11
CA ILE A 125 11.48 15.15 -12.08
C ILE A 125 11.94 16.48 -11.47
N LEU A 126 11.50 16.79 -10.25
CA LEU A 126 11.86 18.02 -9.55
C LEU A 126 13.34 18.07 -9.17
N SER A 127 13.94 16.93 -8.84
CA SER A 127 15.38 16.85 -8.58
C SER A 127 16.18 17.05 -9.87
N ALA A 128 15.76 16.38 -10.95
CA ALA A 128 16.42 16.52 -12.25
C ALA A 128 16.42 17.95 -12.79
N LEU A 129 15.40 18.74 -12.48
CA LEU A 129 15.35 20.18 -12.84
C LEU A 129 16.49 21.02 -12.25
N LYS A 130 17.09 20.57 -11.14
CA LYS A 130 18.19 21.30 -10.48
C LYS A 130 19.53 20.97 -11.11
N ASP A 131 19.70 19.74 -11.57
CA ASP A 131 21.00 19.17 -11.89
C ASP A 131 21.19 18.88 -13.40
N HIS A 132 20.09 18.94 -14.19
CA HIS A 132 20.11 18.53 -15.59
C HIS A 132 19.47 19.58 -16.50
N GLU A 133 19.91 19.57 -17.76
CA GLU A 133 19.29 20.38 -18.82
C GLU A 133 17.92 19.82 -19.22
N ARG A 134 17.10 20.66 -19.85
CA ARG A 134 15.72 20.29 -20.28
C ARG A 134 15.70 19.10 -21.24
N GLU A 135 16.77 18.89 -21.98
CA GLU A 135 16.97 17.83 -22.96
C GLU A 135 17.44 16.48 -22.34
N ALA A 136 17.63 16.41 -21.02
CA ALA A 136 18.06 15.18 -20.38
C ALA A 136 17.10 14.02 -20.69
N ALA A 137 17.65 12.88 -21.12
CA ALA A 137 16.88 11.71 -21.52
C ALA A 137 16.19 11.05 -20.32
N ILE A 138 14.91 10.72 -20.44
CA ILE A 138 14.14 10.05 -19.39
C ILE A 138 14.75 8.71 -18.98
N ALA A 139 15.36 8.00 -19.92
CA ALA A 139 16.04 6.72 -19.66
C ALA A 139 17.12 6.79 -18.57
N THR A 140 17.75 7.99 -18.37
CA THR A 140 18.78 8.21 -17.34
C THR A 140 18.21 8.67 -16.01
N LEU A 141 16.97 9.17 -16.00
CA LEU A 141 16.32 9.77 -14.84
C LEU A 141 15.32 8.81 -14.17
N MET A 142 14.79 7.84 -14.92
CA MET A 142 13.79 6.90 -14.43
C MET A 142 14.41 5.89 -13.46
N ARG A 143 13.58 5.39 -12.56
CA ARG A 143 13.88 4.22 -11.73
C ARG A 143 13.64 2.96 -12.56
N ALA A 144 14.68 2.21 -12.83
CA ALA A 144 14.63 0.98 -13.60
C ALA A 144 15.34 -0.17 -12.86
N PRO A 145 14.89 -1.43 -13.03
CA PRO A 145 13.61 -1.81 -13.66
C PRO A 145 12.40 -1.47 -12.80
N VAL A 146 11.25 -1.20 -13.42
CA VAL A 146 9.99 -1.06 -12.69
C VAL A 146 9.47 -2.43 -12.26
N VAL A 147 8.89 -2.50 -11.08
CA VAL A 147 8.25 -3.73 -10.61
C VAL A 147 6.91 -3.92 -11.33
N THR A 148 6.77 -5.02 -12.06
CA THR A 148 5.55 -5.38 -12.77
C THR A 148 4.75 -6.42 -12.01
N VAL A 149 3.42 -6.37 -12.14
CA VAL A 149 2.48 -7.36 -11.62
C VAL A 149 1.36 -7.59 -12.62
N ARG A 150 0.74 -8.77 -12.60
CA ARG A 150 -0.42 -9.04 -13.45
C ARG A 150 -1.71 -8.56 -12.79
N SER A 151 -2.68 -8.11 -13.59
CA SER A 151 -3.97 -7.61 -13.11
C SER A 151 -4.72 -8.59 -12.20
N MET A 152 -4.73 -9.87 -12.56
CA MET A 152 -5.41 -10.94 -11.80
C MET A 152 -4.62 -11.45 -10.58
N THR A 153 -3.47 -10.84 -10.25
CA THR A 153 -2.71 -11.24 -9.06
C THR A 153 -3.49 -10.91 -7.78
N PRO A 154 -3.57 -11.83 -6.79
CA PRO A 154 -4.17 -11.51 -5.50
C PRO A 154 -3.49 -10.30 -4.87
N LEU A 155 -4.28 -9.31 -4.43
CA LEU A 155 -3.75 -8.05 -3.91
C LEU A 155 -2.81 -8.26 -2.74
N LYS A 156 -3.13 -9.21 -1.86
CA LYS A 156 -2.28 -9.59 -0.72
C LYS A 156 -0.85 -9.98 -1.11
N ALA A 157 -0.68 -10.61 -2.27
CA ALA A 157 0.66 -11.07 -2.74
C ALA A 157 1.58 -9.92 -3.15
N VAL A 158 1.04 -8.72 -3.38
CA VAL A 158 1.80 -7.55 -3.85
C VAL A 158 1.94 -6.44 -2.81
N LEU A 159 1.24 -6.54 -1.67
CA LEU A 159 1.27 -5.52 -0.62
C LEU A 159 2.68 -5.26 -0.09
N ASP A 160 3.45 -6.31 0.18
CA ASP A 160 4.82 -6.20 0.68
C ASP A 160 5.74 -5.47 -0.31
N ARG A 161 5.48 -5.62 -1.62
CA ARG A 161 6.25 -4.93 -2.66
C ARG A 161 5.97 -3.42 -2.66
N LEU A 162 4.71 -3.02 -2.47
CA LEU A 162 4.32 -1.60 -2.35
C LEU A 162 4.84 -0.94 -1.07
N GLN A 163 5.13 -1.71 -0.03
CA GLN A 163 5.68 -1.20 1.23
C GLN A 163 7.20 -0.94 1.16
N GLN A 164 7.88 -1.42 0.12
CA GLN A 164 9.31 -1.16 -0.05
C GLN A 164 9.57 0.34 -0.29
N PRO A 165 10.62 0.93 0.30
CA PRO A 165 10.87 2.38 0.22
C PRO A 165 11.03 2.92 -1.21
N ARG A 166 11.47 2.06 -2.15
CA ARG A 166 11.70 2.42 -3.56
C ARG A 166 10.51 2.15 -4.47
N ALA A 167 9.50 1.40 -4.01
CA ALA A 167 8.33 1.06 -4.80
C ALA A 167 7.19 2.03 -4.46
N SER A 168 7.14 3.19 -5.09
CA SER A 168 6.01 4.13 -4.97
C SER A 168 4.77 3.63 -5.71
N ALA A 169 4.98 2.89 -6.79
CA ALA A 169 3.92 2.28 -7.61
C ALA A 169 4.40 0.97 -8.24
N LEU A 170 3.43 0.11 -8.64
CA LEU A 170 3.66 -1.10 -9.42
C LEU A 170 2.97 -0.96 -10.78
N ALA A 171 3.68 -1.28 -11.85
CA ALA A 171 3.11 -1.31 -13.18
C ALA A 171 2.29 -2.59 -13.37
N VAL A 172 1.01 -2.44 -13.70
CA VAL A 172 0.11 -3.59 -13.93
C VAL A 172 0.07 -3.92 -15.40
N THR A 173 0.36 -5.19 -15.73
CA THR A 173 0.44 -5.65 -17.12
C THR A 173 -0.58 -6.74 -17.42
N ASP A 174 -0.93 -6.83 -18.70
CA ASP A 174 -1.69 -7.94 -19.26
C ASP A 174 -0.84 -9.20 -19.49
N SER A 175 -1.39 -10.22 -20.15
CA SER A 175 -0.71 -11.45 -20.51
C SER A 175 0.47 -11.25 -21.49
N ASN A 176 0.44 -10.17 -22.29
CA ASN A 176 1.44 -9.81 -23.29
C ASN A 176 2.58 -8.93 -22.70
N GLY A 177 2.43 -8.52 -21.43
CA GLY A 177 3.35 -7.61 -20.75
C GLY A 177 3.11 -6.13 -21.07
N ILE A 178 1.97 -5.80 -21.70
CA ILE A 178 1.56 -4.42 -22.00
C ILE A 178 0.98 -3.79 -20.74
N LEU A 179 1.31 -2.53 -20.52
CA LEU A 179 0.82 -1.75 -19.38
C LEU A 179 -0.69 -1.51 -19.49
N VAL A 180 -1.46 -1.97 -18.50
CA VAL A 180 -2.92 -1.81 -18.45
C VAL A 180 -3.41 -1.08 -17.21
N GLY A 181 -2.54 -0.90 -16.21
CA GLY A 181 -2.89 -0.25 -14.96
C GLY A 181 -1.68 0.21 -14.16
N LEU A 182 -1.94 1.03 -13.16
CA LEU A 182 -0.96 1.48 -12.17
C LEU A 182 -1.51 1.25 -10.77
N LEU A 183 -0.80 0.46 -9.96
CA LEU A 183 -1.16 0.25 -8.57
C LEU A 183 -0.27 1.14 -7.70
N THR A 184 -0.85 2.18 -7.10
CA THR A 184 -0.17 3.13 -6.22
C THR A 184 -0.59 2.91 -4.77
N ARG A 185 0.17 3.48 -3.82
CA ARG A 185 -0.26 3.52 -2.41
C ARG A 185 -1.56 4.30 -2.25
N GLN A 186 -1.76 5.34 -3.06
CA GLN A 186 -2.97 6.16 -3.02
C GLN A 186 -4.19 5.38 -3.54
N SER A 187 -4.07 4.69 -4.67
CA SER A 187 -5.17 3.89 -5.23
C SER A 187 -5.58 2.76 -4.28
N LEU A 188 -4.59 2.11 -3.64
CA LEU A 188 -4.81 1.11 -2.62
C LEU A 188 -5.56 1.68 -1.40
N ALA A 189 -5.12 2.85 -0.89
CA ALA A 189 -5.77 3.52 0.24
C ALA A 189 -7.22 3.89 -0.10
N ASN A 190 -7.47 4.45 -1.27
CA ASN A 190 -8.80 4.80 -1.75
C ASN A 190 -9.72 3.56 -1.82
N MET A 191 -9.22 2.47 -2.39
CA MET A 191 -9.97 1.20 -2.46
C MET A 191 -10.31 0.68 -1.05
N MET A 192 -9.36 0.72 -0.11
CA MET A 192 -9.59 0.28 1.27
C MET A 192 -10.63 1.14 2.00
N ILE A 193 -10.63 2.47 1.79
CA ILE A 193 -11.65 3.37 2.34
C ILE A 193 -13.03 2.97 1.81
N ILE A 194 -13.15 2.73 0.49
CA ILE A 194 -14.43 2.31 -0.13
C ILE A 194 -14.90 0.98 0.50
N LYS A 195 -14.02 0.01 0.65
CA LYS A 195 -14.36 -1.28 1.27
C LYS A 195 -14.71 -1.17 2.75
N THR A 196 -14.16 -0.21 3.47
CA THR A 196 -14.52 0.05 4.87
C THR A 196 -15.93 0.64 4.99
N VAL A 197 -16.32 1.52 4.06
CA VAL A 197 -17.66 2.15 4.04
C VAL A 197 -18.71 1.23 3.43
N ARG A 198 -18.35 0.51 2.40
CA ARG A 198 -19.21 -0.41 1.65
C ARG A 198 -18.48 -1.73 1.37
N PRO A 199 -18.50 -2.69 2.30
CA PRO A 199 -17.82 -3.98 2.16
C PRO A 199 -18.33 -4.81 0.98
N ASP A 200 -19.60 -4.66 0.63
CA ASP A 200 -20.30 -5.32 -0.48
C ASP A 200 -20.03 -4.70 -1.86
N TRP A 201 -19.36 -3.53 -1.91
CA TRP A 201 -19.09 -2.84 -3.17
C TRP A 201 -18.24 -3.70 -4.10
N ARG A 202 -18.72 -3.93 -5.32
CA ARG A 202 -17.95 -4.58 -6.38
C ARG A 202 -17.40 -3.52 -7.32
N PHE A 203 -16.12 -3.67 -7.65
CA PHE A 203 -15.46 -2.83 -8.64
C PHE A 203 -15.73 -3.45 -10.01
N ASP A 204 -16.86 -3.07 -10.61
CA ASP A 204 -17.23 -3.51 -11.97
C ASP A 204 -16.43 -2.67 -12.97
N ARG A 205 -15.32 -3.23 -13.43
CA ARG A 205 -14.49 -2.64 -14.48
C ARG A 205 -14.70 -3.48 -15.72
N GLY A 206 -15.74 -3.05 -16.50
CA GLY A 206 -16.03 -3.63 -17.82
C GLY A 206 -14.88 -3.41 -18.79
#